data_efc3783c95a903dfc3a720e7e6aea3dd
#
_entry.id   efc3783c95a903dfc3a720e7e6aea3dd
#
_cell.length_a   1.000
_cell.length_b   1.000
_cell.length_c   1.000
_cell.angle_alpha   90.00
_cell.angle_beta   90.00
_cell.angle_gamma   90.00
#
_symmetry.space_group_name_H-M   'P 1'
#
loop_
_entity.id
_entity.type
_entity.pdbx_description
1 polymer ?
#
loop_
_entity_poly.entity_id
_entity_poly.type
_entity_poly.pdbx_seq_one_letter_code
_entity_poly.pdbx_strand_id
1 'polypeptide(L)'
;MWENKRSRFKKPNQDFYSIANKLKSENKIDEKFEIMLSSLTLEEIIGLRLELAAKTVNYKLYGMNLWHSIPDIVRDGILKYTFSAARTKGEMASFLGLDVSVLKKLLKKYNITNYFSAKGA
;
A
#
# COMPACT_ATOMS: atom_id res chain seq x y z
N MET A 1 -19.02 -4.88 10.90
CA MET A 1 -18.08 -5.59 10.08
C MET A 1 -17.55 -4.76 8.94
N TRP A 2 -16.55 -5.26 8.29
CA TRP A 2 -15.91 -4.59 7.17
C TRP A 2 -16.90 -4.24 6.07
N GLU A 3 -17.75 -5.19 5.70
CA GLU A 3 -18.72 -4.93 4.64
C GLU A 3 -19.67 -3.80 4.98
N ASN A 4 -20.01 -3.67 6.23
CA ASN A 4 -20.92 -2.61 6.64
C ASN A 4 -20.31 -1.24 6.50
N LYS A 5 -19.00 -1.16 6.44
CA LYS A 5 -18.31 0.11 6.32
C LYS A 5 -17.93 0.43 4.89
N ARG A 6 -18.23 -0.46 3.99
CA ARG A 6 -17.85 -0.28 2.59
C ARG A 6 -18.41 0.98 1.98
N SER A 7 -19.58 1.40 2.40
CA SER A 7 -20.16 2.62 1.86
C SER A 7 -19.34 3.85 2.19
N ARG A 8 -18.46 3.76 3.17
CA ARG A 8 -17.62 4.88 3.57
C ARG A 8 -16.35 5.00 2.77
N PHE A 9 -16.06 4.01 1.94
CA PHE A 9 -14.83 3.99 1.17
C PHE A 9 -15.14 4.05 -0.31
N LYS A 10 -14.17 4.49 -1.08
CA LYS A 10 -14.29 4.53 -2.52
C LYS A 10 -14.33 3.12 -3.07
N LYS A 11 -15.09 2.95 -4.11
CA LYS A 11 -15.15 1.66 -4.77
C LYS A 11 -13.84 1.38 -5.50
N PRO A 12 -13.45 0.10 -5.59
CA PRO A 12 -12.17 -0.23 -6.23
C PRO A 12 -12.08 0.19 -7.69
N ASN A 13 -13.20 0.42 -8.34
CA ASN A 13 -13.18 0.79 -9.75
C ASN A 13 -12.93 2.28 -9.98
N GLN A 14 -12.71 3.04 -8.93
CA GLN A 14 -12.36 4.44 -9.10
C GLN A 14 -10.89 4.51 -9.46
N ASP A 15 -10.64 5.00 -10.67
CA ASP A 15 -9.34 4.81 -11.30
C ASP A 15 -8.19 5.50 -10.60
N PHE A 16 -8.42 6.72 -10.09
CA PHE A 16 -7.33 7.48 -9.51
C PHE A 16 -6.73 6.83 -8.28
N TYR A 17 -7.57 6.18 -7.50
CA TYR A 17 -7.15 5.74 -6.18
C TYR A 17 -7.32 4.26 -6.01
N SER A 18 -6.93 3.51 -7.01
CA SER A 18 -6.85 2.06 -6.89
C SER A 18 -5.43 1.61 -7.16
N ILE A 19 -4.80 1.02 -6.15
CA ILE A 19 -3.44 0.53 -6.31
C ILE A 19 -3.39 -0.57 -7.37
N ALA A 20 -4.37 -1.46 -7.36
CA ALA A 20 -4.40 -2.55 -8.33
C ALA A 20 -4.51 -2.01 -9.75
N ASN A 21 -5.40 -1.05 -9.97
CA ASN A 21 -5.57 -0.48 -11.29
C ASN A 21 -4.32 0.27 -11.75
N LYS A 22 -3.70 0.99 -10.80
CA LYS A 22 -2.48 1.70 -11.12
C LYS A 22 -1.38 0.74 -11.58
N LEU A 23 -1.19 -0.34 -10.84
CA LEU A 23 -0.12 -1.28 -11.16
C LEU A 23 -0.42 -2.05 -12.45
N LYS A 24 -1.69 -2.36 -12.71
CA LYS A 24 -2.06 -3.00 -13.97
C LYS A 24 -1.80 -2.07 -15.14
N SER A 25 -2.12 -0.80 -15.00
CA SER A 25 -1.91 0.16 -16.08
C SER A 25 -0.43 0.36 -16.36
N GLU A 26 0.42 0.12 -15.38
CA GLU A 26 1.86 0.21 -15.53
C GLU A 26 2.48 -1.12 -15.96
N ASN A 27 1.65 -2.11 -16.21
CA ASN A 27 2.10 -3.45 -16.62
C ASN A 27 2.98 -4.14 -15.60
N LYS A 28 2.75 -3.83 -14.33
CA LYS A 28 3.52 -4.46 -13.25
C LYS A 28 2.86 -5.72 -12.74
N ILE A 29 1.54 -5.83 -12.88
CA ILE A 29 0.78 -7.01 -12.46
C ILE A 29 -0.32 -7.28 -13.45
N ASP A 30 -0.89 -8.49 -13.36
CA ASP A 30 -2.08 -8.86 -14.13
C ASP A 30 -3.01 -9.64 -13.20
N GLU A 31 -4.13 -10.08 -13.74
CA GLU A 31 -5.12 -10.79 -12.94
C GLU A 31 -4.61 -12.11 -12.42
N LYS A 32 -3.80 -12.80 -13.21
CA LYS A 32 -3.23 -14.06 -12.76
C LYS A 32 -2.34 -13.87 -11.54
N PHE A 33 -1.54 -12.82 -11.57
CA PHE A 33 -0.70 -12.49 -10.44
C PHE A 33 -1.53 -12.18 -9.19
N GLU A 34 -2.63 -11.44 -9.38
CA GLU A 34 -3.49 -11.10 -8.24
C GLU A 34 -4.07 -12.35 -7.60
N ILE A 35 -4.47 -13.31 -8.43
CA ILE A 35 -5.03 -14.56 -7.89
C ILE A 35 -3.98 -15.30 -7.08
N MET A 36 -2.78 -15.40 -7.61
CA MET A 36 -1.71 -16.09 -6.92
C MET A 36 -1.33 -15.39 -5.62
N LEU A 37 -1.26 -14.07 -5.68
CA LEU A 37 -0.92 -13.29 -4.50
C LEU A 37 -1.96 -13.44 -3.40
N SER A 38 -3.23 -13.55 -3.79
CA SER A 38 -4.32 -13.68 -2.82
C SER A 38 -4.25 -14.95 -1.99
N SER A 39 -3.54 -15.96 -2.47
CA SER A 39 -3.40 -17.20 -1.73
C SER A 39 -2.29 -17.16 -0.69
N LEU A 40 -1.53 -16.09 -0.65
CA LEU A 40 -0.39 -15.97 0.26
C LEU A 40 -0.77 -15.13 1.47
N THR A 41 -0.18 -15.45 2.61
CA THR A 41 -0.32 -14.58 3.77
C THR A 41 0.60 -13.37 3.61
N LEU A 42 0.34 -12.33 4.39
CA LEU A 42 1.17 -11.15 4.33
C LEU A 42 2.61 -11.45 4.67
N GLU A 43 2.83 -12.30 5.68
CA GLU A 43 4.18 -12.69 6.05
C GLU A 43 4.89 -13.41 4.92
N GLU A 44 4.16 -14.27 4.19
CA GLU A 44 4.73 -14.96 3.05
C GLU A 44 5.11 -14.00 1.94
N ILE A 45 4.26 -13.00 1.70
CA ILE A 45 4.55 -12.00 0.69
C ILE A 45 5.82 -11.23 1.05
N ILE A 46 5.92 -10.80 2.30
CA ILE A 46 7.10 -10.06 2.74
C ILE A 46 8.35 -10.92 2.62
N GLY A 47 8.28 -12.16 3.10
CA GLY A 47 9.43 -13.05 3.03
C GLY A 47 9.86 -13.33 1.60
N LEU A 48 8.90 -13.59 0.74
CA LEU A 48 9.22 -13.86 -0.67
C LEU A 48 9.83 -12.64 -1.34
N ARG A 49 9.27 -11.47 -1.05
CA ARG A 49 9.81 -10.25 -1.64
C ARG A 49 11.25 -10.00 -1.21
N LEU A 50 11.56 -10.29 0.05
CA LEU A 50 12.91 -10.14 0.54
C LEU A 50 13.84 -11.18 -0.09
N GLU A 51 13.36 -12.39 -0.24
CA GLU A 51 14.18 -13.43 -0.86
C GLU A 51 14.52 -13.07 -2.30
N LEU A 52 13.55 -12.57 -3.05
CA LEU A 52 13.79 -12.17 -4.44
C LEU A 52 14.76 -10.99 -4.50
N ALA A 53 14.66 -10.06 -3.57
CA ALA A 53 15.62 -8.98 -3.51
C ALA A 53 17.02 -9.48 -3.16
N ALA A 54 17.09 -10.45 -2.27
CA ALA A 54 18.38 -10.99 -1.86
C ALA A 54 19.12 -11.68 -3.01
N LYS A 55 18.36 -12.29 -3.91
CA LYS A 55 18.97 -12.99 -5.05
C LYS A 55 19.82 -12.03 -5.90
N THR A 56 19.41 -10.79 -6.00
CA THR A 56 20.14 -9.82 -6.82
C THR A 56 21.46 -9.39 -6.19
N VAL A 57 21.66 -9.67 -4.90
CA VAL A 57 22.89 -9.33 -4.19
C VAL A 57 23.54 -10.56 -3.58
N ASN A 58 23.34 -11.71 -4.22
CA ASN A 58 23.95 -12.98 -3.81
C ASN A 58 23.59 -13.34 -2.37
N TYR A 59 22.35 -13.07 -1.98
CA TYR A 59 21.81 -13.38 -0.64
C TYR A 59 22.53 -12.64 0.48
N LYS A 60 23.18 -11.53 0.17
CA LYS A 60 23.88 -10.72 1.17
C LYS A 60 23.14 -9.42 1.36
N LEU A 61 22.35 -9.37 2.42
CA LEU A 61 21.56 -8.18 2.72
C LEU A 61 22.19 -7.34 3.82
N TYR A 62 23.52 -7.40 3.92
CA TYR A 62 24.24 -6.65 4.94
C TYR A 62 24.08 -5.15 4.75
N GLY A 63 23.90 -4.45 5.85
CA GLY A 63 23.84 -3.00 5.81
C GLY A 63 22.54 -2.43 5.29
N MET A 64 21.56 -3.25 5.02
CA MET A 64 20.29 -2.74 4.52
C MET A 64 19.34 -2.30 5.63
N ASN A 65 19.73 -2.52 6.88
CA ASN A 65 18.98 -2.02 8.02
C ASN A 65 17.49 -2.44 7.98
N LEU A 66 17.24 -3.67 7.58
CA LEU A 66 15.88 -4.13 7.30
C LEU A 66 14.95 -3.98 8.48
N TRP A 67 15.44 -4.32 9.68
CA TRP A 67 14.59 -4.27 10.86
C TRP A 67 14.03 -2.87 11.11
N HIS A 68 14.81 -1.86 10.81
CA HIS A 68 14.39 -0.46 11.01
C HIS A 68 13.63 0.09 9.82
N SER A 69 13.88 -0.42 8.61
CA SER A 69 13.27 0.10 7.40
C SER A 69 11.90 -0.51 7.11
N ILE A 70 11.72 -1.80 7.42
CA ILE A 70 10.50 -2.52 7.07
C ILE A 70 9.24 -1.89 7.68
N PRO A 71 9.24 -1.45 8.93
CA PRO A 71 8.01 -0.84 9.46
C PRO A 71 7.55 0.37 8.66
N ASP A 72 8.47 1.18 8.15
CA ASP A 72 8.10 2.33 7.33
C ASP A 72 7.54 1.87 5.98
N ILE A 73 8.10 0.83 5.41
CA ILE A 73 7.60 0.29 4.15
C ILE A 73 6.17 -0.22 4.33
N VAL A 74 5.91 -0.93 5.41
CA VAL A 74 4.57 -1.44 5.68
C VAL A 74 3.59 -0.29 5.90
N ARG A 75 3.99 0.71 6.66
CA ARG A 75 3.14 1.88 6.89
C ARG A 75 2.83 2.62 5.61
N ASP A 76 3.84 2.76 4.76
CA ASP A 76 3.63 3.39 3.46
C ASP A 76 2.58 2.63 2.64
N GLY A 77 2.67 1.31 2.61
CA GLY A 77 1.69 0.50 1.90
C GLY A 77 0.29 0.62 2.47
N ILE A 78 0.19 0.60 3.80
CA ILE A 78 -1.11 0.75 4.47
C ILE A 78 -1.72 2.11 4.13
N LEU A 79 -0.91 3.15 4.18
CA LEU A 79 -1.40 4.49 3.90
C LEU A 79 -1.85 4.62 2.45
N LYS A 80 -1.10 4.04 1.53
CA LYS A 80 -1.51 4.08 0.13
C LYS A 80 -2.85 3.40 -0.09
N TYR A 81 -3.03 2.22 0.49
CA TYR A 81 -4.29 1.53 0.32
C TYR A 81 -5.45 2.29 0.96
N THR A 82 -5.28 2.71 2.22
CA THR A 82 -6.38 3.38 2.91
C THR A 82 -6.70 4.73 2.28
N PHE A 83 -5.69 5.43 1.77
CA PHE A 83 -5.94 6.66 1.04
C PHE A 83 -6.78 6.40 -0.20
N SER A 84 -6.49 5.31 -0.90
CA SER A 84 -7.22 4.98 -2.12
C SER A 84 -8.66 4.56 -1.82
N ALA A 85 -8.91 4.02 -0.65
CA ALA A 85 -10.22 3.47 -0.30
C ALA A 85 -11.13 4.46 0.41
N ALA A 86 -10.57 5.43 1.12
CA ALA A 86 -11.36 6.35 1.93
C ALA A 86 -11.81 7.56 1.12
N ARG A 87 -13.00 8.06 1.44
CA ARG A 87 -13.53 9.25 0.76
C ARG A 87 -12.92 10.52 1.31
N THR A 88 -12.67 10.55 2.60
CA THR A 88 -12.17 11.75 3.26
C THR A 88 -11.02 11.38 4.19
N LYS A 89 -10.25 12.39 4.54
CA LYS A 89 -9.18 12.18 5.51
C LYS A 89 -9.72 11.79 6.88
N GLY A 90 -10.91 12.29 7.23
CA GLY A 90 -11.55 11.90 8.47
C GLY A 90 -11.87 10.42 8.52
N GLU A 91 -12.40 9.87 7.43
CA GLU A 91 -12.68 8.44 7.36
C GLU A 91 -11.40 7.62 7.44
N MET A 92 -10.38 8.07 6.73
CA MET A 92 -9.10 7.38 6.74
C MET A 92 -8.50 7.34 8.14
N ALA A 93 -8.53 8.48 8.83
CA ALA A 93 -8.01 8.57 10.20
C ALA A 93 -8.79 7.65 11.12
N SER A 94 -10.11 7.63 10.97
CA SER A 94 -10.96 6.77 11.79
C SER A 94 -10.64 5.30 11.56
N PHE A 95 -10.47 4.92 10.30
CA PHE A 95 -10.12 3.55 9.96
C PHE A 95 -8.79 3.14 10.58
N LEU A 96 -7.82 4.04 10.59
CA LEU A 96 -6.49 3.74 11.10
C LEU A 96 -6.35 3.94 12.60
N GLY A 97 -7.37 4.53 13.25
CA GLY A 97 -7.28 4.83 14.66
C GLY A 97 -6.35 5.99 14.97
N LEU A 98 -6.30 6.97 14.08
CA LEU A 98 -5.42 8.12 14.22
C LEU A 98 -6.21 9.42 14.28
N ASP A 99 -5.62 10.45 14.87
CA ASP A 99 -6.14 11.80 14.73
C ASP A 99 -5.89 12.31 13.33
N VAL A 100 -6.80 13.16 12.84
CA VAL A 100 -6.66 13.73 11.51
C VAL A 100 -5.36 14.52 11.38
N SER A 101 -4.96 15.23 12.44
CA SER A 101 -3.72 15.99 12.39
C SER A 101 -2.50 15.10 12.24
N VAL A 102 -2.50 13.96 12.91
CA VAL A 102 -1.42 12.97 12.76
C VAL A 102 -1.43 12.40 11.36
N LEU A 103 -2.61 12.07 10.85
CA LEU A 103 -2.73 11.52 9.50
C LEU A 103 -2.18 12.49 8.45
N LYS A 104 -2.50 13.77 8.57
CA LYS A 104 -1.99 14.75 7.62
C LYS A 104 -0.48 14.78 7.58
N LYS A 105 0.16 14.68 8.74
CA LYS A 105 1.62 14.65 8.81
C LYS A 105 2.17 13.39 8.14
N LEU A 106 1.50 12.25 8.34
CA LEU A 106 1.95 11.01 7.74
C LEU A 106 1.78 11.01 6.22
N LEU A 107 0.68 11.55 5.73
CA LEU A 107 0.47 11.64 4.29
C LEU A 107 1.57 12.47 3.63
N LYS A 108 2.00 13.51 4.31
CA LYS A 108 3.08 14.34 3.82
C LYS A 108 4.42 13.64 3.92
N LYS A 109 4.67 12.99 5.06
CA LYS A 109 5.94 12.30 5.29
C LYS A 109 6.19 11.21 4.25
N TYR A 110 5.16 10.43 3.93
CA TYR A 110 5.29 9.32 2.99
C TYR A 110 4.92 9.71 1.56
N ASN A 111 4.58 10.98 1.34
CA ASN A 111 4.30 11.50 0.01
C ASN A 111 3.15 10.73 -0.67
N ILE A 112 2.15 10.38 0.11
CA ILE A 112 1.06 9.51 -0.37
C ILE A 112 0.24 10.18 -1.45
N THR A 113 -0.06 11.46 -1.27
CA THR A 113 -0.88 12.18 -2.23
C THR A 113 -0.25 12.16 -3.62
N ASN A 114 1.07 12.35 -3.67
CA ASN A 114 1.77 12.38 -4.94
C ASN A 114 1.85 11.02 -5.61
N TYR A 115 1.79 9.94 -4.82
CA TYR A 115 1.79 8.60 -5.40
C TYR A 115 0.67 8.43 -6.43
N PHE A 116 -0.52 8.94 -6.09
CA PHE A 116 -1.67 8.82 -6.98
C PHE A 116 -1.76 9.98 -7.97
N SER A 117 -1.48 11.20 -7.53
CA SER A 117 -1.66 12.35 -8.39
C SER A 117 -0.62 12.42 -9.49
N ALA A 118 0.60 11.93 -9.26
CA ALA A 118 1.60 11.90 -10.31
C ALA A 118 1.13 11.05 -11.49
N LYS A 119 0.42 9.99 -11.19
CA LYS A 119 -0.15 9.16 -12.24
C LYS A 119 -1.25 9.90 -12.98
N GLY A 120 -2.08 10.62 -12.24
CA GLY A 120 -3.19 11.33 -12.84
C GLY A 120 -2.75 12.56 -13.61
N ALA A 121 -1.62 13.08 -13.27
CA ALA A 121 -1.11 14.21 -14.02
C ALA A 121 -0.61 13.77 -15.37
#